data_015b7c1476db6534f9941dc79ed49ea7
#
_entry.id   015b7c1476db6534f9941dc79ed49ea7
#
_cell.length_a   1.000
_cell.length_b   1.000
_cell.length_c   1.000
_cell.angle_alpha   90.00
_cell.angle_beta   90.00
_cell.angle_gamma   90.00
#
_symmetry.space_group_name_H-M   'P 1'
#
loop_
_entity.id
_entity.type
_entity.pdbx_description
1 polymer ?
#
loop_
_entity_poly.entity_id
_entity_poly.type
_entity_poly.pdbx_seq_one_letter_code
_entity_poly.pdbx_strand_id
1 'polypeptide(L)'
;MRFLTPLLTLAAVAQAHYNFPSMNGGTAWSNVRQWTDYYAYTPVTNVSSLDIRCNVNGTVAFAASILSVAAGSTLTWTASPDIYHPGPLMAYMAKVPTGKTAENWDGSGTVWFKIYEDHPTVGSSALIWPSASKNSASPLHNQSNVTTGATSVAFKIPATVPSGNYLFRIEHIGLHVAQSVGGAQFYISCGQLAVTGGGSGKPSPTVAFPGAYTATDPGILLDIYYPIVSSPFQDCDWFL
;
A
#
# COMPACT_ATOMS: atom_id res chain seq x y z
N MET A 1 6.18 -57.72 15.61
CA MET A 1 6.48 -56.32 15.97
C MET A 1 6.02 -55.45 14.81
N ARG A 2 4.95 -54.64 15.00
CA ARG A 2 4.48 -53.69 13.99
C ARG A 2 5.07 -52.32 14.36
N PHE A 3 5.95 -51.80 13.51
CA PHE A 3 6.49 -50.45 13.65
C PHE A 3 5.42 -49.44 13.18
N LEU A 4 4.85 -48.68 14.10
CA LEU A 4 4.05 -47.48 13.78
C LEU A 4 4.99 -46.36 13.43
N THR A 5 5.06 -46.01 12.17
CA THR A 5 5.75 -44.79 11.70
C THR A 5 4.88 -43.58 12.07
N PRO A 6 5.38 -42.60 12.85
CA PRO A 6 4.61 -41.39 13.12
C PRO A 6 4.50 -40.56 11.84
N LEU A 7 3.28 -40.27 11.42
CA LEU A 7 2.99 -39.32 10.35
C LEU A 7 3.20 -37.91 10.91
N LEU A 8 4.33 -37.28 10.55
CA LEU A 8 4.53 -35.87 10.81
C LEU A 8 3.61 -35.08 9.86
N THR A 9 2.49 -34.57 10.37
CA THR A 9 1.67 -33.57 9.66
C THR A 9 2.43 -32.25 9.68
N LEU A 10 3.04 -31.84 8.55
CA LEU A 10 3.46 -30.47 8.35
C LEU A 10 2.19 -29.61 8.30
N ALA A 11 1.94 -28.83 9.35
CA ALA A 11 0.96 -27.75 9.30
C ALA A 11 1.57 -26.66 8.40
N ALA A 12 1.04 -26.50 7.19
CA ALA A 12 1.33 -25.34 6.36
C ALA A 12 0.72 -24.13 7.06
N VAL A 13 1.53 -23.21 7.56
CA VAL A 13 1.08 -21.92 8.08
C VAL A 13 0.68 -21.09 6.86
N ALA A 14 -0.61 -20.92 6.61
CA ALA A 14 -1.08 -19.99 5.59
C ALA A 14 -0.78 -18.56 6.07
N GLN A 15 0.17 -17.90 5.42
CA GLN A 15 0.52 -16.51 5.71
C GLN A 15 -0.38 -15.60 4.87
N ALA A 16 -1.36 -14.96 5.52
CA ALA A 16 -2.31 -14.06 4.87
C ALA A 16 -1.88 -12.58 4.90
N HIS A 17 -0.80 -12.27 5.64
CA HIS A 17 -0.27 -10.92 5.80
C HIS A 17 0.93 -10.69 4.87
N TYR A 18 1.15 -9.45 4.47
CA TYR A 18 2.19 -9.06 3.50
C TYR A 18 2.75 -7.67 3.80
N ASN A 19 3.85 -7.34 3.15
CA ASN A 19 4.44 -6.02 3.14
C ASN A 19 4.92 -5.64 1.73
N PHE A 20 5.44 -4.41 1.58
CA PHE A 20 5.97 -3.89 0.33
C PHE A 20 7.45 -3.52 0.54
N PRO A 21 8.39 -4.49 0.43
CA PRO A 21 9.76 -4.29 0.86
C PRO A 21 10.67 -3.65 -0.18
N SER A 22 10.31 -3.62 -1.46
CA SER A 22 11.21 -3.14 -2.51
C SER A 22 10.51 -2.44 -3.68
N MET A 23 11.27 -1.59 -4.36
CA MET A 23 10.86 -0.86 -5.56
C MET A 23 11.76 -1.23 -6.74
N ASN A 24 11.18 -1.27 -7.97
CA ASN A 24 11.87 -1.55 -9.24
C ASN A 24 12.78 -2.79 -9.21
N GLY A 25 12.37 -3.86 -8.50
CA GLY A 25 13.14 -5.09 -8.38
C GLY A 25 14.45 -4.95 -7.60
N GLY A 26 14.64 -3.85 -6.87
CA GLY A 26 15.81 -3.64 -6.01
C GLY A 26 15.82 -4.52 -4.76
N THR A 27 16.92 -4.47 -4.04
CA THR A 27 17.07 -5.18 -2.76
C THR A 27 16.03 -4.69 -1.74
N ALA A 28 15.41 -5.62 -1.03
CA ALA A 28 14.45 -5.30 0.03
C ALA A 28 15.06 -4.31 1.04
N TRP A 29 14.25 -3.31 1.39
CA TRP A 29 14.56 -2.26 2.37
C TRP A 29 15.74 -1.33 2.01
N SER A 30 16.31 -1.42 0.81
CA SER A 30 17.43 -0.54 0.43
C SER A 30 16.97 0.92 0.25
N ASN A 31 15.82 1.15 -0.37
CA ASN A 31 15.19 2.46 -0.57
C ASN A 31 13.75 2.52 -0.07
N VAL A 32 13.33 1.51 0.67
CA VAL A 32 12.08 1.45 1.43
C VAL A 32 12.44 1.46 2.91
N ARG A 33 11.72 2.23 3.70
CA ARG A 33 11.92 2.33 5.14
C ARG A 33 11.52 1.02 5.82
N GLN A 34 12.47 0.41 6.51
CA GLN A 34 12.25 -0.84 7.22
C GLN A 34 11.62 -0.55 8.59
N TRP A 35 10.33 -0.77 8.71
CA TRP A 35 9.59 -0.54 9.95
C TRP A 35 9.81 -1.68 10.97
N THR A 36 9.46 -1.43 12.24
CA THR A 36 9.64 -2.41 13.34
C THR A 36 8.72 -3.61 13.13
N ASP A 37 9.24 -4.82 13.39
CA ASP A 37 8.52 -6.09 13.26
C ASP A 37 8.01 -6.40 11.84
N TYR A 38 8.68 -5.85 10.82
CA TYR A 38 8.34 -6.06 9.40
C TYR A 38 8.22 -7.54 9.01
N TYR A 39 8.91 -8.44 9.71
CA TYR A 39 8.87 -9.89 9.50
C TYR A 39 7.55 -10.52 9.97
N ALA A 40 6.80 -9.87 10.87
CA ALA A 40 5.48 -10.31 11.31
C ALA A 40 4.36 -9.90 10.34
N TYR A 41 4.67 -9.02 9.38
CA TYR A 41 3.72 -8.49 8.40
C TYR A 41 2.47 -7.85 9.03
N THR A 42 2.56 -7.39 10.27
CA THR A 42 1.41 -6.88 11.04
C THR A 42 0.86 -5.60 10.42
N PRO A 43 -0.44 -5.54 10.09
CA PRO A 43 -1.07 -4.33 9.57
C PRO A 43 -1.28 -3.28 10.68
N VAL A 44 -1.34 -2.01 10.30
CA VAL A 44 -1.85 -0.94 11.16
C VAL A 44 -3.38 -1.00 11.14
N THR A 45 -4.03 -0.81 12.30
CA THR A 45 -5.50 -0.80 12.42
C THR A 45 -6.04 0.49 13.03
N ASN A 46 -5.17 1.28 13.68
CA ASN A 46 -5.56 2.55 14.28
C ASN A 46 -5.21 3.72 13.33
N VAL A 47 -6.20 4.28 12.66
CA VAL A 47 -6.04 5.40 11.72
C VAL A 47 -5.58 6.70 12.37
N SER A 48 -5.69 6.81 13.70
CA SER A 48 -5.24 7.99 14.49
C SER A 48 -3.81 7.83 15.00
N SER A 49 -3.21 6.62 14.87
CA SER A 49 -1.80 6.40 15.24
C SER A 49 -0.86 7.05 14.23
N LEU A 50 0.33 7.44 14.69
CA LEU A 50 1.42 7.89 13.81
C LEU A 50 1.86 6.80 12.82
N ASP A 51 1.64 5.54 13.17
CA ASP A 51 1.99 4.39 12.34
C ASP A 51 1.24 4.37 11.00
N ILE A 52 0.06 5.02 10.92
CA ILE A 52 -0.70 5.14 9.66
C ILE A 52 0.07 5.87 8.57
N ARG A 53 1.12 6.63 8.89
CA ARG A 53 1.93 7.36 7.92
C ARG A 53 2.87 6.43 7.15
N CYS A 54 3.74 5.68 7.85
CA CYS A 54 4.79 4.85 7.24
C CYS A 54 4.99 3.50 7.98
N ASN A 55 3.96 2.99 8.64
CA ASN A 55 3.99 1.82 9.52
C ASN A 55 4.77 2.06 10.82
N VAL A 56 4.84 1.05 11.70
CA VAL A 56 5.40 1.14 13.06
C VAL A 56 6.85 1.63 13.03
N ASN A 57 7.11 2.80 13.60
CA ASN A 57 8.42 3.48 13.57
C ASN A 57 8.95 3.83 12.16
N GLY A 58 8.20 3.57 11.07
CA GLY A 58 8.64 3.88 9.70
C GLY A 58 8.83 5.38 9.42
N THR A 59 8.33 6.24 10.29
CA THR A 59 8.58 7.69 10.23
C THR A 59 10.02 8.07 10.58
N VAL A 60 10.73 7.23 11.33
CA VAL A 60 12.12 7.41 11.78
C VAL A 60 13.09 6.31 11.31
N ALA A 61 12.59 5.25 10.73
CA ALA A 61 13.39 4.15 10.16
C ALA A 61 13.79 4.48 8.71
N PHE A 62 14.72 5.40 8.54
CA PHE A 62 15.14 5.87 7.22
C PHE A 62 15.82 4.76 6.42
N ALA A 63 15.51 4.68 5.10
CA ALA A 63 16.17 3.74 4.20
C ALA A 63 17.62 4.21 3.90
N ALA A 64 18.48 3.22 3.59
CA ALA A 64 19.91 3.50 3.35
C ALA A 64 20.16 4.25 2.04
N SER A 65 19.21 4.26 1.09
CA SER A 65 19.37 4.91 -0.21
C SER A 65 18.08 5.56 -0.70
N ILE A 66 18.23 6.38 -1.73
CA ILE A 66 17.13 7.05 -2.45
C ILE A 66 17.10 6.49 -3.88
N LEU A 67 15.94 6.05 -4.35
CA LEU A 67 15.77 5.57 -5.72
C LEU A 67 15.54 6.75 -6.67
N SER A 68 16.38 6.89 -7.69
CA SER A 68 16.17 7.88 -8.75
C SER A 68 15.13 7.39 -9.75
N VAL A 69 14.13 8.23 -10.05
CA VAL A 69 13.05 7.95 -11.00
C VAL A 69 12.77 9.19 -11.86
N ALA A 70 12.42 9.01 -13.12
CA ALA A 70 11.99 10.12 -13.96
C ALA A 70 10.51 10.45 -13.72
N ALA A 71 10.14 11.71 -13.73
CA ALA A 71 8.75 12.13 -13.81
C ALA A 71 8.11 11.56 -15.08
N GLY A 72 6.88 11.05 -14.99
CA GLY A 72 6.21 10.34 -16.08
C GLY A 72 6.64 8.88 -16.28
N SER A 73 7.66 8.37 -15.56
CA SER A 73 8.03 6.95 -15.61
C SER A 73 7.12 6.07 -14.75
N THR A 74 7.24 4.78 -14.94
CA THR A 74 6.56 3.78 -14.12
C THR A 74 7.47 3.32 -13.00
N LEU A 75 6.95 3.31 -11.76
CA LEU A 75 7.58 2.74 -10.58
C LEU A 75 6.85 1.44 -10.21
N THR A 76 7.57 0.35 -10.03
CA THR A 76 7.02 -0.90 -9.54
C THR A 76 7.31 -1.11 -8.06
N TRP A 77 6.36 -1.71 -7.34
CA TRP A 77 6.55 -2.17 -5.97
C TRP A 77 6.35 -3.68 -5.91
N THR A 78 7.16 -4.35 -5.12
CA THR A 78 7.03 -5.78 -4.85
C THR A 78 6.22 -5.97 -3.58
N ALA A 79 5.20 -6.84 -3.63
CA ALA A 79 4.51 -7.34 -2.45
C ALA A 79 5.17 -8.66 -2.00
N SER A 80 5.30 -8.87 -0.71
CA SER A 80 5.89 -10.08 -0.14
C SER A 80 5.04 -10.61 1.03
N PRO A 81 4.50 -11.85 0.96
CA PRO A 81 4.51 -12.73 -0.22
C PRO A 81 3.69 -12.21 -1.40
N ASP A 82 2.46 -11.80 -1.22
CA ASP A 82 1.52 -11.28 -2.21
C ASP A 82 0.36 -10.54 -1.54
N ILE A 83 -0.36 -9.71 -2.29
CA ILE A 83 -1.55 -9.02 -1.80
C ILE A 83 -2.68 -10.04 -1.70
N TYR A 84 -3.04 -10.41 -0.48
CA TYR A 84 -3.98 -11.51 -0.23
C TYR A 84 -5.42 -11.03 0.04
N HIS A 85 -5.59 -9.95 0.80
CA HIS A 85 -6.90 -9.52 1.25
C HIS A 85 -7.65 -8.69 0.20
N PRO A 86 -9.01 -8.76 0.17
CA PRO A 86 -9.81 -7.85 -0.65
C PRO A 86 -9.77 -6.43 -0.07
N GLY A 87 -9.66 -5.44 -0.95
CA GLY A 87 -9.67 -4.03 -0.58
C GLY A 87 -8.86 -3.14 -1.54
N PRO A 88 -8.92 -1.81 -1.39
CA PRO A 88 -8.29 -0.86 -2.29
C PRO A 88 -6.78 -0.78 -2.11
N LEU A 89 -6.07 -0.60 -3.22
CA LEU A 89 -4.67 -0.22 -3.27
C LEU A 89 -4.57 1.26 -3.61
N MET A 90 -3.76 2.00 -2.84
CA MET A 90 -3.55 3.43 -3.04
C MET A 90 -2.07 3.79 -3.03
N ALA A 91 -1.74 4.88 -3.68
CA ALA A 91 -0.41 5.46 -3.64
C ALA A 91 -0.47 6.97 -3.45
N TYR A 92 0.41 7.46 -2.59
CA TYR A 92 0.58 8.87 -2.28
C TYR A 92 2.03 9.28 -2.43
N MET A 93 2.25 10.54 -2.75
CA MET A 93 3.58 11.16 -2.73
C MET A 93 3.57 12.41 -1.85
N ALA A 94 4.70 12.69 -1.22
CA ALA A 94 4.92 13.92 -0.48
C ALA A 94 6.30 14.48 -0.81
N LYS A 95 6.37 15.75 -1.26
CA LYS A 95 7.62 16.41 -1.57
C LYS A 95 8.37 16.76 -0.29
N VAL A 96 9.62 16.34 -0.20
CA VAL A 96 10.50 16.69 0.92
C VAL A 96 10.68 18.20 0.96
N PRO A 97 10.42 18.87 2.11
CA PRO A 97 10.52 20.31 2.21
C PRO A 97 11.98 20.81 2.15
N THR A 98 12.15 22.04 1.77
CA THR A 98 13.47 22.71 1.76
C THR A 98 14.15 22.59 3.14
N GLY A 99 15.42 22.24 3.16
CA GLY A 99 16.20 22.05 4.38
C GLY A 99 16.08 20.67 5.02
N LYS A 100 15.29 19.76 4.42
CA LYS A 100 15.20 18.35 4.79
C LYS A 100 15.70 17.47 3.64
N THR A 101 15.98 16.21 3.97
CA THR A 101 16.28 15.14 2.99
C THR A 101 15.29 14.00 3.15
N ALA A 102 15.21 13.10 2.17
CA ALA A 102 14.35 11.92 2.30
C ALA A 102 14.79 10.99 3.43
N GLU A 103 16.05 11.10 3.88
CA GLU A 103 16.61 10.32 4.97
C GLU A 103 16.40 10.95 6.36
N ASN A 104 15.94 12.20 6.46
CA ASN A 104 15.76 12.86 7.76
C ASN A 104 14.39 13.49 7.97
N TRP A 105 13.47 13.34 6.99
CA TRP A 105 12.11 13.87 7.13
C TRP A 105 11.12 12.73 7.42
N ASP A 106 10.29 12.94 8.42
CA ASP A 106 9.30 11.97 8.89
C ASP A 106 7.99 11.94 8.07
N GLY A 107 7.84 12.83 7.08
CA GLY A 107 6.62 12.93 6.27
C GLY A 107 5.50 13.72 6.95
N SER A 108 5.76 14.48 8.01
CA SER A 108 4.76 15.27 8.72
C SER A 108 4.20 16.43 7.89
N GLY A 109 2.97 16.83 8.20
CA GLY A 109 2.25 17.93 7.57
C GLY A 109 1.14 17.48 6.60
N THR A 110 0.34 18.45 6.14
CA THR A 110 -0.70 18.27 5.10
C THR A 110 -0.04 18.38 3.73
N VAL A 111 0.69 17.35 3.32
CA VAL A 111 1.63 17.37 2.18
C VAL A 111 1.51 16.17 1.25
N TRP A 112 0.70 15.17 1.64
CA TRP A 112 0.52 13.94 0.88
C TRP A 112 -0.56 14.13 -0.16
N PHE A 113 -0.24 13.93 -1.44
CA PHE A 113 -1.20 13.93 -2.54
C PHE A 113 -1.33 12.54 -3.12
N LYS A 114 -2.56 12.13 -3.42
CA LYS A 114 -2.87 10.84 -4.00
C LYS A 114 -2.47 10.83 -5.48
N ILE A 115 -1.81 9.78 -5.92
CA ILE A 115 -1.43 9.58 -7.32
C ILE A 115 -2.10 8.36 -7.94
N TYR A 116 -2.65 7.48 -7.10
CA TYR A 116 -3.34 6.27 -7.53
C TYR A 116 -4.32 5.79 -6.48
N GLU A 117 -5.43 5.24 -6.95
CA GLU A 117 -6.41 4.48 -6.19
C GLU A 117 -7.05 3.45 -7.11
N ASP A 118 -7.20 2.20 -6.66
CA ASP A 118 -8.01 1.23 -7.37
C ASP A 118 -9.42 1.14 -6.78
N HIS A 119 -10.38 0.81 -7.65
CA HIS A 119 -11.77 0.62 -7.28
C HIS A 119 -12.21 -0.80 -7.61
N PRO A 120 -13.08 -1.40 -6.79
CA PRO A 120 -13.61 -2.72 -7.11
C PRO A 120 -14.60 -2.65 -8.27
N THR A 121 -14.71 -3.76 -8.99
CA THR A 121 -15.86 -4.02 -9.86
C THR A 121 -16.87 -4.89 -9.13
N VAL A 122 -18.16 -4.63 -9.33
CA VAL A 122 -19.22 -5.41 -8.71
C VAL A 122 -19.41 -6.70 -9.50
N GLY A 123 -19.02 -7.83 -8.90
CA GLY A 123 -19.29 -9.15 -9.42
C GLY A 123 -20.68 -9.67 -9.02
N SER A 124 -21.07 -10.85 -9.49
CA SER A 124 -22.37 -11.46 -9.18
C SER A 124 -22.50 -11.89 -7.71
N SER A 125 -21.40 -12.12 -7.01
CA SER A 125 -21.39 -12.65 -5.64
C SER A 125 -20.35 -12.01 -4.73
N ALA A 126 -19.50 -11.11 -5.24
CA ALA A 126 -18.46 -10.43 -4.49
C ALA A 126 -17.96 -9.17 -5.20
N LEU A 127 -17.31 -8.29 -4.45
CA LEU A 127 -16.50 -7.21 -5.01
C LEU A 127 -15.18 -7.80 -5.54
N ILE A 128 -14.80 -7.42 -6.75
CA ILE A 128 -13.56 -7.86 -7.42
C ILE A 128 -12.57 -6.70 -7.38
N TRP A 129 -11.51 -6.86 -6.62
CA TRP A 129 -10.46 -5.85 -6.45
C TRP A 129 -9.31 -6.09 -7.41
N PRO A 130 -8.85 -5.07 -8.16
CA PRO A 130 -7.74 -5.21 -9.10
C PRO A 130 -6.46 -5.74 -8.47
N SER A 131 -6.10 -5.22 -7.28
CA SER A 131 -4.89 -5.60 -6.54
C SER A 131 -4.91 -7.03 -6.00
N ALA A 132 -6.10 -7.58 -5.67
CA ALA A 132 -6.27 -8.92 -5.14
C ALA A 132 -6.77 -9.95 -6.18
N SER A 133 -6.91 -9.57 -7.46
CA SER A 133 -7.46 -10.43 -8.51
C SER A 133 -6.38 -11.02 -9.41
N LYS A 134 -6.38 -12.34 -9.53
CA LYS A 134 -5.49 -13.10 -10.44
C LYS A 134 -5.74 -12.87 -11.92
N ASN A 135 -6.96 -12.47 -12.27
CA ASN A 135 -7.46 -12.37 -13.65
C ASN A 135 -7.70 -10.93 -14.08
N SER A 136 -7.23 -9.95 -13.32
CA SER A 136 -7.40 -8.56 -13.70
C SER A 136 -6.52 -8.22 -14.90
N ALA A 137 -7.17 -7.79 -16.00
CA ALA A 137 -6.49 -7.17 -17.14
C ALA A 137 -5.96 -5.77 -16.81
N SER A 138 -5.83 -5.43 -15.54
CA SER A 138 -5.26 -4.17 -15.07
C SER A 138 -3.82 -4.05 -15.51
N PRO A 139 -3.38 -2.92 -16.05
CA PRO A 139 -1.96 -2.67 -16.40
C PRO A 139 -1.02 -2.75 -15.18
N LEU A 140 -1.57 -2.91 -13.97
CA LEU A 140 -0.83 -3.07 -12.72
C LEU A 140 -0.39 -4.51 -12.44
N HIS A 141 -0.91 -5.51 -13.19
CA HIS A 141 -0.57 -6.91 -13.01
C HIS A 141 0.52 -7.34 -13.98
N ASN A 142 1.69 -7.60 -13.46
CA ASN A 142 2.71 -8.36 -14.19
C ASN A 142 2.37 -9.85 -14.00
N GLN A 143 1.73 -10.44 -15.04
CA GLN A 143 1.23 -11.80 -15.04
C GLN A 143 2.36 -12.82 -14.91
N SER A 144 2.55 -13.39 -13.75
CA SER A 144 3.17 -14.70 -13.60
C SER A 144 2.15 -15.65 -12.96
N ASN A 145 2.05 -16.85 -13.50
CA ASN A 145 1.11 -17.95 -13.20
C ASN A 145 1.05 -18.37 -11.71
N VAL A 146 0.61 -17.50 -10.81
CA VAL A 146 0.56 -17.81 -9.38
C VAL A 146 -0.88 -17.86 -8.89
N THR A 147 -1.13 -18.82 -8.00
CA THR A 147 -2.45 -19.15 -7.45
C THR A 147 -2.98 -18.17 -6.38
N THR A 148 -2.33 -17.06 -6.10
CA THR A 148 -2.61 -16.03 -5.09
C THR A 148 -2.45 -14.63 -5.66
N GLY A 149 -2.82 -13.56 -5.00
CA GLY A 149 -2.91 -12.19 -5.47
C GLY A 149 -1.67 -11.56 -6.14
N ALA A 150 -1.63 -10.26 -6.29
CA ALA A 150 -0.52 -9.59 -6.98
C ALA A 150 0.76 -9.61 -6.14
N THR A 151 1.88 -10.03 -6.75
CA THR A 151 3.22 -9.96 -6.16
C THR A 151 3.98 -8.70 -6.56
N SER A 152 3.45 -7.94 -7.52
CA SER A 152 4.01 -6.68 -7.98
C SER A 152 2.89 -5.76 -8.45
N VAL A 153 3.02 -4.48 -8.13
CA VAL A 153 2.09 -3.42 -8.54
C VAL A 153 2.88 -2.25 -9.11
N ALA A 154 2.29 -1.53 -10.07
CA ALA A 154 2.98 -0.46 -10.79
C ALA A 154 2.20 0.85 -10.72
N PHE A 155 2.91 1.94 -10.52
CA PHE A 155 2.35 3.29 -10.43
C PHE A 155 3.07 4.23 -11.39
N LYS A 156 2.33 5.13 -12.02
CA LYS A 156 2.92 6.17 -12.83
C LYS A 156 3.30 7.37 -11.97
N ILE A 157 4.56 7.75 -11.98
CA ILE A 157 4.99 9.02 -11.37
C ILE A 157 4.40 10.16 -12.22
N PRO A 158 3.62 11.09 -11.66
CA PRO A 158 3.03 12.15 -12.48
C PRO A 158 4.10 12.99 -13.16
N ALA A 159 3.96 13.25 -14.46
CA ALA A 159 4.92 14.01 -15.23
C ALA A 159 5.03 15.48 -14.81
N THR A 160 3.99 15.99 -14.14
CA THR A 160 3.88 17.40 -13.74
C THR A 160 4.50 17.70 -12.38
N VAL A 161 4.82 16.69 -11.55
CA VAL A 161 5.44 16.96 -10.24
C VAL A 161 6.81 17.59 -10.40
N PRO A 162 7.19 18.58 -9.57
CA PRO A 162 8.52 19.19 -9.63
C PRO A 162 9.63 18.17 -9.33
N SER A 163 10.80 18.34 -9.97
CA SER A 163 11.99 17.59 -9.58
C SER A 163 12.33 17.80 -8.10
N GLY A 164 12.94 16.79 -7.47
CA GLY A 164 13.36 16.82 -6.08
C GLY A 164 13.14 15.51 -5.34
N ASN A 165 13.38 15.52 -4.04
CA ASN A 165 13.19 14.37 -3.19
C ASN A 165 11.72 14.24 -2.74
N TYR A 166 11.25 12.99 -2.65
CA TYR A 166 9.90 12.64 -2.24
C TYR A 166 9.91 11.43 -1.32
N LEU A 167 8.92 11.37 -0.45
CA LEU A 167 8.45 10.11 0.09
C LEU A 167 7.32 9.59 -0.79
N PHE A 168 7.34 8.29 -1.07
CA PHE A 168 6.28 7.56 -1.74
C PHE A 168 5.65 6.60 -0.73
N ARG A 169 4.36 6.71 -0.50
CA ARG A 169 3.61 5.87 0.42
C ARG A 169 2.71 4.95 -0.41
N ILE A 170 2.96 3.65 -0.37
CA ILE A 170 2.03 2.62 -0.83
C ILE A 170 1.17 2.18 0.34
N GLU A 171 -0.10 1.94 0.08
CA GLU A 171 -1.06 1.45 1.05
C GLU A 171 -2.04 0.49 0.39
N HIS A 172 -2.24 -0.66 1.01
CA HIS A 172 -3.36 -1.53 0.71
C HIS A 172 -4.21 -1.68 1.97
N ILE A 173 -5.55 -1.55 1.85
CA ILE A 173 -6.47 -1.68 2.97
C ILE A 173 -7.20 -3.02 2.85
N GLY A 174 -6.90 -3.97 3.73
CA GLY A 174 -7.64 -5.23 3.83
C GLY A 174 -8.98 -5.01 4.51
N LEU A 175 -10.08 -5.26 3.78
CA LEU A 175 -11.46 -5.00 4.24
C LEU A 175 -12.20 -6.26 4.71
N HIS A 176 -11.55 -7.42 4.72
CA HIS A 176 -12.16 -8.72 5.04
C HIS A 176 -12.74 -8.83 6.46
N VAL A 177 -12.35 -7.96 7.39
CA VAL A 177 -12.88 -7.86 8.76
C VAL A 177 -13.27 -6.43 9.13
N ALA A 178 -13.62 -5.60 8.15
CA ALA A 178 -13.92 -4.18 8.31
C ALA A 178 -15.34 -3.87 8.80
N GLN A 179 -16.12 -4.88 9.22
CA GLN A 179 -17.47 -4.71 9.75
C GLN A 179 -17.51 -4.03 11.14
N SER A 180 -16.36 -3.88 11.77
CA SER A 180 -16.21 -3.24 13.07
C SER A 180 -15.17 -2.14 13.04
N VAL A 181 -15.31 -1.13 13.86
CA VAL A 181 -14.29 -0.09 14.05
C VAL A 181 -12.96 -0.74 14.43
N GLY A 182 -11.89 -0.40 13.71
CA GLY A 182 -10.56 -0.99 13.88
C GLY A 182 -10.38 -2.35 13.19
N GLY A 183 -11.39 -2.83 12.43
CA GLY A 183 -11.28 -4.06 11.64
C GLY A 183 -10.52 -3.89 10.33
N ALA A 184 -10.57 -2.74 9.69
CA ALA A 184 -9.79 -2.48 8.48
C ALA A 184 -8.27 -2.59 8.77
N GLN A 185 -7.53 -3.25 7.88
CA GLN A 185 -6.11 -3.56 8.03
C GLN A 185 -5.27 -2.81 6.99
N PHE A 186 -4.43 -1.89 7.45
CA PHE A 186 -3.62 -1.03 6.59
C PHE A 186 -2.21 -1.60 6.44
N TYR A 187 -1.87 -2.06 5.24
CA TYR A 187 -0.56 -2.56 4.83
C TYR A 187 0.21 -1.44 4.16
N ILE A 188 1.16 -0.83 4.86
CA ILE A 188 1.79 0.42 4.48
C ILE A 188 3.31 0.26 4.39
N SER A 189 3.92 0.86 3.37
CA SER A 189 5.36 1.09 3.28
C SER A 189 5.66 2.46 2.70
N CYS A 190 6.77 3.08 3.14
CA CYS A 190 7.26 4.35 2.61
C CYS A 190 8.60 4.16 1.90
N GLY A 191 8.68 4.55 0.63
CA GLY A 191 9.88 4.58 -0.18
C GLY A 191 10.47 5.99 -0.29
N GLN A 192 11.78 6.08 -0.53
CA GLN A 192 12.52 7.31 -0.71
C GLN A 192 12.87 7.48 -2.19
N LEU A 193 12.40 8.55 -2.83
CA LEU A 193 12.57 8.83 -4.26
C LEU A 193 13.30 10.15 -4.50
N ALA A 194 14.14 10.17 -5.54
CA ALA A 194 14.62 11.38 -6.20
C ALA A 194 13.97 11.48 -7.59
N VAL A 195 13.02 12.38 -7.76
CA VAL A 195 12.32 12.60 -9.03
C VAL A 195 13.13 13.56 -9.89
N THR A 196 13.44 13.13 -11.13
CA THR A 196 14.18 13.91 -12.13
C THR A 196 13.29 14.26 -13.33
N GLY A 197 13.63 15.30 -14.09
CA GLY A 197 12.88 15.69 -15.29
C GLY A 197 11.45 16.14 -15.03
N GLY A 198 11.18 16.60 -13.81
CA GLY A 198 9.84 16.99 -13.40
C GLY A 198 9.39 18.35 -13.92
N GLY A 199 8.08 18.59 -13.85
CA GLY A 199 7.43 19.83 -14.25
C GLY A 199 7.36 20.87 -13.12
N SER A 200 6.35 21.73 -13.20
CA SER A 200 6.07 22.81 -12.22
C SER A 200 4.71 22.68 -11.56
N GLY A 201 4.11 21.50 -11.60
CA GLY A 201 2.78 21.25 -11.05
C GLY A 201 2.74 21.48 -9.53
N LYS A 202 1.55 21.80 -9.04
CA LYS A 202 1.25 21.90 -7.61
C LYS A 202 0.17 20.87 -7.29
N PRO A 203 0.57 19.64 -6.89
CA PRO A 203 -0.41 18.60 -6.59
C PRO A 203 -1.40 19.02 -5.51
N SER A 204 -2.68 18.77 -5.74
CA SER A 204 -3.79 19.10 -4.84
C SER A 204 -4.97 18.17 -5.16
N PRO A 205 -5.80 17.79 -4.18
CA PRO A 205 -5.70 18.13 -2.75
C PRO A 205 -4.52 17.44 -2.05
N THR A 206 -4.18 17.90 -0.85
CA THR A 206 -3.19 17.26 0.02
C THR A 206 -3.79 16.94 1.38
N VAL A 207 -3.28 15.87 1.99
CA VAL A 207 -3.73 15.37 3.29
C VAL A 207 -2.57 15.14 4.25
N ALA A 208 -2.89 14.89 5.51
CA ALA A 208 -1.94 14.47 6.54
C ALA A 208 -2.19 13.03 6.98
N PHE A 209 -1.16 12.30 7.33
CA PHE A 209 -1.25 11.02 8.01
C PHE A 209 -0.54 11.12 9.39
N PRO A 210 -1.29 10.91 10.50
CA PRO A 210 -2.74 10.76 10.62
C PRO A 210 -3.49 12.04 10.25
N GLY A 211 -4.81 11.90 9.96
CA GLY A 211 -5.73 12.99 9.65
C GLY A 211 -6.50 12.82 8.34
N ALA A 212 -5.99 11.99 7.39
CA ALA A 212 -6.70 11.68 6.15
C ALA A 212 -7.93 10.78 6.38
N TYR A 213 -7.93 9.98 7.45
CA TYR A 213 -8.93 8.97 7.72
C TYR A 213 -9.59 9.16 9.09
N THR A 214 -10.86 8.81 9.17
CA THR A 214 -11.56 8.51 10.43
C THR A 214 -11.90 7.02 10.49
N ALA A 215 -12.02 6.48 11.71
CA ALA A 215 -12.30 5.05 11.89
C ALA A 215 -13.69 4.62 11.41
N THR A 216 -14.56 5.58 11.11
CA THR A 216 -15.95 5.38 10.65
C THR A 216 -16.18 5.83 9.22
N ASP A 217 -15.12 6.16 8.49
CA ASP A 217 -15.26 6.49 7.06
C ASP A 217 -15.89 5.32 6.32
N PRO A 218 -16.82 5.58 5.37
CA PRO A 218 -17.55 4.52 4.69
C PRO A 218 -16.66 3.53 3.93
N GLY A 219 -15.45 3.92 3.50
CA GLY A 219 -14.47 3.04 2.89
C GLY A 219 -13.61 2.25 3.90
N ILE A 220 -13.75 2.52 5.21
CA ILE A 220 -12.97 1.89 6.28
C ILE A 220 -13.85 1.03 7.19
N LEU A 221 -15.08 1.49 7.47
CA LEU A 221 -16.07 0.74 8.24
C LEU A 221 -17.18 0.27 7.31
N LEU A 222 -17.05 -0.95 6.78
CA LEU A 222 -18.07 -1.52 5.89
C LEU A 222 -18.04 -3.04 5.88
N ASP A 223 -19.17 -3.64 5.51
CA ASP A 223 -19.27 -5.06 5.17
C ASP A 223 -19.15 -5.23 3.65
N ILE A 224 -18.14 -5.97 3.20
CA ILE A 224 -17.90 -6.26 1.78
C ILE A 224 -18.57 -7.55 1.30
N TYR A 225 -19.25 -8.29 2.19
CA TYR A 225 -19.79 -9.62 1.87
C TYR A 225 -21.30 -9.58 1.56
N TYR A 226 -22.13 -9.05 2.48
CA TYR A 226 -23.58 -9.03 2.26
C TYR A 226 -24.29 -7.95 3.11
N PRO A 227 -25.26 -7.22 2.48
CA PRO A 227 -25.51 -7.17 1.04
C PRO A 227 -24.33 -6.56 0.29
N ILE A 228 -24.06 -7.06 -0.93
CA ILE A 228 -23.00 -6.47 -1.77
C ILE A 228 -23.38 -5.02 -2.06
N VAL A 229 -22.66 -4.09 -1.46
CA VAL A 229 -22.91 -2.67 -1.64
C VAL A 229 -22.36 -2.24 -2.99
N SER A 230 -23.23 -2.06 -3.97
CA SER A 230 -22.87 -1.55 -5.30
C SER A 230 -22.62 -0.03 -5.32
N SER A 231 -23.15 0.69 -4.35
CA SER A 231 -23.20 2.13 -4.32
C SER A 231 -22.02 2.86 -3.68
N PRO A 232 -21.34 2.33 -2.66
CA PRO A 232 -20.27 3.09 -2.02
C PRO A 232 -19.09 3.41 -2.94
N PHE A 233 -18.82 2.59 -3.97
CA PHE A 233 -17.61 2.67 -4.78
C PHE A 233 -17.77 3.39 -6.13
N GLN A 234 -18.98 3.87 -6.49
CA GLN A 234 -19.23 4.53 -7.79
C GLN A 234 -19.16 6.05 -7.73
N ASP A 235 -19.42 6.68 -6.58
CA ASP A 235 -19.60 8.13 -6.48
C ASP A 235 -18.74 8.80 -5.39
N CYS A 236 -17.83 8.09 -4.77
CA CYS A 236 -17.07 8.61 -3.67
C CYS A 236 -15.57 8.66 -4.00
N ASP A 237 -15.02 9.87 -4.01
CA ASP A 237 -13.62 10.12 -3.63
C ASP A 237 -13.46 9.72 -2.16
N TRP A 238 -13.46 8.40 -1.89
CA TRP A 238 -13.57 7.79 -0.57
C TRP A 238 -12.41 8.13 0.36
N PHE A 239 -11.31 8.51 -0.25
CA PHE A 239 -10.06 8.81 0.40
C PHE A 239 -9.47 10.11 -0.16
N LEU A 240 -10.32 11.12 -0.43
CA LEU A 240 -9.99 12.48 -0.90
C LEU A 240 -9.55 12.60 -2.35
#